data_c3a5daa84cb7f9746a5928bdbd96607d
#
_entry.id   c3a5daa84cb7f9746a5928bdbd96607d
#
_cell.length_a   1.000
_cell.length_b   1.000
_cell.length_c   1.000
_cell.angle_alpha   90.00
_cell.angle_beta   90.00
_cell.angle_gamma   90.00
#
_symmetry.space_group_name_H-M   'P 1'
#
loop_
_entity.id
_entity.type
_entity.pdbx_description
1 polymer ?
#
loop_
_entity_poly.entity_id
_entity_poly.type
_entity_poly.pdbx_seq_one_letter_code
_entity_poly.pdbx_strand_id
1 'polypeptide(L)'
;MTIKKYDKLVRDKIPSIIESQGKKCKVYVAVDEDYRNRLKDKLLEEAQEFFENPCAEELADVQEVVNALQYVHRWDLMRARNKKNAERGAFDHRYVLQEVSE
;
A
#
# COMPACT_ATOMS: atom_id res chain seq x y z
N MET A 1 -0.40 -29.85 -15.07
CA MET A 1 -0.97 -28.55 -14.65
C MET A 1 -0.21 -28.05 -13.41
N THR A 2 0.23 -26.82 -13.46
CA THR A 2 0.99 -26.22 -12.37
C THR A 2 0.12 -25.25 -11.58
N ILE A 3 0.16 -25.35 -10.25
CA ILE A 3 -0.56 -24.44 -9.36
C ILE A 3 0.48 -23.58 -8.64
N LYS A 4 0.32 -22.27 -8.77
CA LYS A 4 1.16 -21.32 -8.06
C LYS A 4 0.33 -20.63 -6.98
N LYS A 5 0.82 -20.63 -5.76
CA LYS A 5 0.13 -20.04 -4.61
C LYS A 5 0.61 -18.61 -4.36
N TYR A 6 -0.31 -17.69 -4.09
CA TYR A 6 -0.01 -16.30 -3.81
C TYR A 6 -0.45 -15.87 -2.43
N ASP A 7 -1.70 -16.16 -2.07
CA ASP A 7 -2.29 -15.82 -0.77
C ASP A 7 -2.06 -14.37 -0.37
N LYS A 8 -2.45 -13.45 -1.26
CA LYS A 8 -2.30 -12.01 -1.02
C LYS A 8 -3.45 -11.20 -1.60
N LEU A 9 -3.67 -10.02 -1.06
CA LEU A 9 -4.65 -9.08 -1.58
C LEU A 9 -4.21 -8.60 -2.96
N VAL A 10 -5.16 -8.52 -3.89
CA VAL A 10 -4.92 -8.05 -5.26
C VAL A 10 -5.93 -6.97 -5.62
N ARG A 11 -5.62 -6.17 -6.65
CA ARG A 11 -6.54 -5.17 -7.16
C ARG A 11 -7.79 -5.84 -7.75
N ASP A 12 -8.89 -5.10 -7.76
CA ASP A 12 -10.24 -5.61 -8.07
C ASP A 12 -10.35 -6.31 -9.41
N LYS A 13 -9.62 -5.85 -10.42
CA LYS A 13 -9.73 -6.40 -11.77
C LYS A 13 -8.80 -7.56 -12.04
N ILE A 14 -7.92 -7.89 -11.11
CA ILE A 14 -6.91 -8.94 -11.34
C ILE A 14 -7.55 -10.31 -11.62
N PRO A 15 -8.56 -10.77 -10.85
CA PRO A 15 -9.19 -12.06 -11.20
C PRO A 15 -9.72 -12.11 -12.62
N SER A 16 -10.41 -11.06 -13.06
CA SER A 16 -10.92 -10.99 -14.45
C SER A 16 -9.81 -11.00 -15.48
N ILE A 17 -8.71 -10.30 -15.21
CA ILE A 17 -7.56 -10.26 -16.10
C ILE A 17 -6.95 -11.67 -16.25
N ILE A 18 -6.77 -12.37 -15.14
CA ILE A 18 -6.23 -13.73 -15.13
C ILE A 18 -7.12 -14.66 -15.97
N GLU A 19 -8.43 -14.59 -15.76
CA GLU A 19 -9.39 -15.42 -16.47
C GLU A 19 -9.43 -15.10 -17.96
N SER A 20 -9.28 -13.82 -18.32
CA SER A 20 -9.22 -13.40 -19.73
C SER A 20 -8.01 -13.97 -20.47
N GLN A 21 -6.98 -14.39 -19.73
CA GLN A 21 -5.78 -15.02 -20.29
C GLN A 21 -5.91 -16.55 -20.38
N GLY A 22 -7.11 -17.09 -20.17
CA GLY A 22 -7.36 -18.51 -20.22
C GLY A 22 -6.92 -19.30 -19.00
N LYS A 23 -6.59 -18.59 -17.91
CA LYS A 23 -6.17 -19.21 -16.66
C LYS A 23 -7.33 -19.22 -15.66
N LYS A 24 -7.24 -20.09 -14.68
CA LYS A 24 -8.20 -20.14 -13.58
C LYS A 24 -7.57 -19.57 -12.33
N CYS A 25 -8.35 -18.86 -11.52
CA CYS A 25 -7.89 -18.39 -10.23
C CYS A 25 -8.92 -18.71 -9.16
N LYS A 26 -8.44 -18.86 -7.95
CA LYS A 26 -9.29 -19.06 -6.78
C LYS A 26 -9.11 -17.86 -5.87
N VAL A 27 -10.21 -17.17 -5.56
CA VAL A 27 -10.20 -15.99 -4.71
C VAL A 27 -11.27 -16.11 -3.64
N TYR A 28 -11.10 -15.37 -2.55
CA TYR A 28 -12.15 -15.11 -1.59
C TYR A 28 -12.19 -13.62 -1.29
N VAL A 29 -13.28 -13.14 -0.73
CA VAL A 29 -13.43 -11.74 -0.35
C VAL A 29 -13.08 -11.60 1.13
N ALA A 30 -11.96 -10.93 1.41
CA ALA A 30 -11.53 -10.67 2.78
C ALA A 30 -12.43 -9.61 3.42
N VAL A 31 -12.79 -9.80 4.69
CA VAL A 31 -13.64 -8.86 5.43
C VAL A 31 -13.03 -8.55 6.79
N ASP A 32 -13.43 -7.41 7.36
CA ASP A 32 -13.09 -7.01 8.73
C ASP A 32 -11.59 -7.06 9.03
N GLU A 33 -11.20 -7.79 10.05
CA GLU A 33 -9.82 -7.86 10.51
C GLU A 33 -8.89 -8.48 9.45
N ASP A 34 -9.34 -9.52 8.75
CA ASP A 34 -8.55 -10.15 7.69
C ASP A 34 -8.22 -9.12 6.61
N TYR A 35 -9.20 -8.35 6.16
CA TYR A 35 -8.98 -7.31 5.15
C TYR A 35 -7.99 -6.25 5.62
N ARG A 36 -8.15 -5.75 6.85
CA ARG A 36 -7.24 -4.75 7.40
C ARG A 36 -5.80 -5.27 7.50
N ASN A 37 -5.65 -6.51 7.92
CA ASN A 37 -4.32 -7.15 8.01
C ASN A 37 -3.71 -7.36 6.63
N ARG A 38 -4.51 -7.76 5.64
CA ARG A 38 -4.04 -7.91 4.25
C ARG A 38 -3.61 -6.58 3.66
N LEU A 39 -4.29 -5.48 4.00
CA LEU A 39 -3.89 -4.14 3.57
C LEU A 39 -2.55 -3.73 4.17
N LYS A 40 -2.29 -4.04 5.44
CA LYS A 40 -1.00 -3.75 6.06
C LYS A 40 0.13 -4.51 5.36
N ASP A 41 -0.08 -5.79 5.09
CA ASP A 41 0.88 -6.61 4.36
C ASP A 41 1.11 -6.06 2.95
N LYS A 42 0.03 -5.62 2.30
CA LYS A 42 0.09 -5.03 0.97
C LYS A 42 0.89 -3.73 0.95
N LEU A 43 0.74 -2.91 1.98
CA LEU A 43 1.52 -1.68 2.12
C LEU A 43 3.02 -1.98 2.16
N LEU A 44 3.41 -2.98 2.94
CA LEU A 44 4.80 -3.39 3.03
C LEU A 44 5.32 -3.92 1.68
N GLU A 45 4.53 -4.74 1.01
CA GLU A 45 4.86 -5.28 -0.31
C GLU A 45 5.09 -4.17 -1.34
N GLU A 46 4.14 -3.23 -1.43
CA GLU A 46 4.24 -2.15 -2.42
C GLU A 46 5.36 -1.17 -2.10
N ALA A 47 5.60 -0.90 -0.82
CA ALA A 47 6.74 -0.08 -0.41
C ALA A 47 8.06 -0.73 -0.80
N GLN A 48 8.19 -2.04 -0.67
CA GLN A 48 9.37 -2.79 -1.07
C GLN A 48 9.58 -2.74 -2.59
N GLU A 49 8.49 -2.88 -3.36
CA GLU A 49 8.55 -2.79 -4.82
C GLU A 49 8.98 -1.40 -5.29
N PHE A 50 8.48 -0.35 -4.63
CA PHE A 50 8.93 1.01 -4.91
C PHE A 50 10.42 1.18 -4.58
N PHE A 51 10.86 0.65 -3.44
CA PHE A 51 12.26 0.73 -3.02
C PHE A 51 13.19 0.10 -4.07
N GLU A 52 12.79 -1.05 -4.62
CA GLU A 52 13.59 -1.78 -5.60
C GLU A 52 13.52 -1.16 -7.01
N ASN A 53 12.40 -0.54 -7.35
CA ASN A 53 12.19 0.06 -8.67
C ASN A 53 11.45 1.40 -8.53
N PRO A 54 12.13 2.47 -8.10
CA PRO A 54 11.48 3.76 -7.89
C PRO A 54 10.95 4.34 -9.20
N CYS A 55 9.63 4.45 -9.30
CA CYS A 55 8.94 5.06 -10.44
C CYS A 55 7.54 5.47 -10.03
N ALA A 56 6.88 6.24 -10.90
CA ALA A 56 5.54 6.75 -10.61
C ALA A 56 4.53 5.64 -10.41
N GLU A 57 4.58 4.59 -11.23
CA GLU A 57 3.64 3.47 -11.14
C GLU A 57 3.74 2.76 -9.80
N GLU A 58 4.96 2.49 -9.35
CA GLU A 58 5.17 1.82 -8.06
C GLU A 58 4.76 2.70 -6.88
N LEU A 59 4.99 4.01 -6.98
CA LEU A 59 4.53 4.94 -5.95
C LEU A 59 3.00 5.06 -5.94
N ALA A 60 2.37 5.03 -7.11
CA ALA A 60 0.92 5.02 -7.23
C ALA A 60 0.29 3.78 -6.56
N ASP A 61 0.96 2.63 -6.66
CA ASP A 61 0.51 1.41 -5.97
C ASP A 61 0.56 1.58 -4.46
N VAL A 62 1.61 2.20 -3.92
CA VAL A 62 1.70 2.54 -2.49
C VAL A 62 0.54 3.46 -2.09
N GLN A 63 0.30 4.51 -2.89
CA GLN A 63 -0.76 5.48 -2.60
C GLN A 63 -2.14 4.80 -2.59
N GLU A 64 -2.40 3.86 -3.51
CA GLU A 64 -3.68 3.17 -3.56
C GLU A 64 -3.93 2.36 -2.30
N VAL A 65 -2.92 1.69 -1.78
CA VAL A 65 -3.03 0.97 -0.51
C VAL A 65 -3.27 1.93 0.65
N VAL A 66 -2.57 3.07 0.67
CA VAL A 66 -2.79 4.11 1.69
C VAL A 66 -4.23 4.59 1.67
N ASN A 67 -4.79 4.83 0.47
CA ASN A 67 -6.18 5.26 0.32
C ASN A 67 -7.15 4.20 0.85
N ALA A 68 -6.90 2.93 0.57
CA ALA A 68 -7.74 1.84 1.06
C ALA A 68 -7.69 1.73 2.59
N LEU A 69 -6.50 1.89 3.18
CA LEU A 69 -6.33 1.88 4.63
C LEU A 69 -7.09 3.05 5.29
N GLN A 70 -6.96 4.24 4.73
CA GLN A 70 -7.68 5.41 5.22
C GLN A 70 -9.19 5.16 5.21
N TYR A 71 -9.69 4.63 4.10
CA TYR A 71 -11.12 4.39 3.92
C TYR A 71 -11.67 3.36 4.89
N VAL A 72 -11.00 2.21 5.03
CA VAL A 72 -11.51 1.12 5.88
C VAL A 72 -11.49 1.50 7.36
N HIS A 73 -10.51 2.30 7.78
CA HIS A 73 -10.41 2.76 9.17
C HIS A 73 -11.19 4.04 9.44
N ARG A 74 -11.69 4.70 8.40
CA ARG A 74 -12.37 6.00 8.50
C ARG A 74 -11.50 7.07 9.15
N TRP A 75 -10.20 7.02 8.91
CA TRP A 75 -9.26 8.03 9.40
C TRP A 75 -9.27 9.25 8.49
N ASP A 76 -9.16 10.43 9.10
CA ASP A 76 -8.95 11.67 8.35
C ASP A 76 -7.44 11.86 8.18
N LEU A 77 -6.90 11.24 7.14
CA LEU A 77 -5.46 11.23 6.89
C LEU A 77 -4.94 12.62 6.51
N MET A 78 -5.73 13.38 5.77
CA MET A 78 -5.35 14.74 5.38
C MET A 78 -5.18 15.63 6.61
N ARG A 79 -6.12 15.53 7.56
CA ARG A 79 -6.05 16.30 8.81
C ARG A 79 -4.82 15.93 9.63
N ALA A 80 -4.55 14.64 9.77
CA ALA A 80 -3.37 14.16 10.50
C ALA A 80 -2.08 14.64 9.84
N ARG A 81 -2.03 14.58 8.51
CA ARG A 81 -0.89 15.04 7.72
C ARG A 81 -0.67 16.54 7.88
N ASN A 82 -1.73 17.33 7.77
CA ASN A 82 -1.66 18.78 7.92
C ASN A 82 -1.19 19.19 9.32
N LYS A 83 -1.66 18.49 10.33
CA LYS A 83 -1.24 18.74 11.71
C LYS A 83 0.26 18.47 11.90
N LYS A 84 0.73 17.33 11.39
CA LYS A 84 2.16 17.01 11.46
C LYS A 84 3.01 18.00 10.69
N ASN A 85 2.55 18.44 9.54
CA ASN A 85 3.27 19.43 8.73
C ASN A 85 3.37 20.78 9.44
N ALA A 86 2.31 21.19 10.14
CA ALA A 86 2.31 22.42 10.92
C ALA A 86 3.27 22.34 12.12
N GLU A 87 3.34 21.20 12.77
CA GLU A 87 4.17 21.02 13.97
C GLU A 87 5.63 20.73 13.64
N ARG A 88 5.91 19.96 12.59
CA ARG A 88 7.24 19.44 12.30
C ARG A 88 7.77 19.79 10.92
N GLY A 89 6.94 20.34 10.05
CA GLY A 89 7.26 20.59 8.66
C GLY A 89 7.14 19.35 7.80
N ALA A 90 7.30 19.54 6.51
CA ALA A 90 7.37 18.47 5.53
C ALA A 90 8.86 18.12 5.28
N PHE A 91 9.23 17.80 4.06
CA PHE A 91 10.60 17.40 3.72
C PHE A 91 11.27 18.33 2.72
N ASP A 92 10.77 19.57 2.58
CA ASP A 92 11.21 20.48 1.53
C ASP A 92 12.64 20.97 1.71
N HIS A 93 13.10 21.06 2.97
CA HIS A 93 14.46 21.53 3.26
C HIS A 93 15.54 20.45 3.11
N ARG A 94 15.15 19.19 2.94
CA ARG A 94 16.07 18.07 2.68
C ARG A 94 17.11 17.84 3.79
N TYR A 95 16.77 18.17 5.03
CA TYR A 95 17.70 17.98 6.17
C TYR A 95 17.94 16.51 6.44
N VAL A 96 19.19 16.15 6.59
CA VAL A 96 19.61 14.83 7.07
C VAL A 96 20.22 15.04 8.48
N LEU A 97 19.51 14.56 9.49
CA LEU A 97 19.99 14.67 10.87
C LEU A 97 21.12 13.67 11.06
N GLN A 98 22.33 14.16 11.32
CA GLN A 98 23.49 13.31 11.52
C GLN A 98 23.75 13.00 12.99
N GLU A 99 23.63 14.01 13.84
CA GLU A 99 23.85 13.80 15.27
C GLU A 99 23.19 14.91 16.08
N VAL A 100 23.00 14.63 17.36
CA VAL A 100 22.48 15.58 18.35
C VAL A 100 23.44 15.54 19.53
N SER A 101 23.89 16.71 19.98
CA SER A 101 24.68 16.82 21.21
C SER A 101 23.85 17.51 22.28
N GLU A 102 24.04 17.07 23.53
CA GLU A 102 23.32 17.60 24.67
C GLU A 102 24.28 18.21 25.69
#